data_a28fbb923879f7f5aea239e4c8b34a58
#
_entry.id   a28fbb923879f7f5aea239e4c8b34a58
#
_cell.length_a   1.000
_cell.length_b   1.000
_cell.length_c   1.000
_cell.angle_alpha   90.00
_cell.angle_beta   90.00
_cell.angle_gamma   90.00
#
_symmetry.space_group_name_H-M   'P 1'
#
loop_
_entity.id
_entity.type
_entity.pdbx_description
1 polymer ?
#
loop_
_entity_poly.entity_id
_entity_poly.type
_entity_poly.pdbx_seq_one_letter_code
_entity_poly.pdbx_strand_id
1 'polypeptide(L)'
;EGKTLEEVALMDWEDVVRADMVLVFTDPKGSAQTGGGRHTELGFGYALKKHVWIVGEWEQVFHSLPGVKGFNNLDGVIGALEVYTPKKELLKSQKKYIKEAFNQWVGA
;
A
#
# COMPACT_ATOMS: atom_id res chain seq x y z
N GLU A 1 27.33 -5.58 -7.21
CA GLU A 1 26.52 -4.53 -7.62
C GLU A 1 25.07 -4.59 -7.25
N GLY A 2 24.21 -5.13 -8.05
CA GLY A 2 22.81 -5.17 -7.73
C GLY A 2 22.44 -6.32 -6.83
N LYS A 3 21.24 -6.27 -6.29
CA LYS A 3 20.71 -7.37 -5.50
C LYS A 3 20.19 -8.47 -6.43
N THR A 4 20.29 -9.70 -5.97
CA THR A 4 19.65 -10.82 -6.69
C THR A 4 18.14 -10.74 -6.55
N LEU A 5 17.43 -11.46 -7.42
CA LEU A 5 15.97 -11.53 -7.33
C LEU A 5 15.53 -12.14 -6.00
N GLU A 6 16.27 -13.12 -5.50
CA GLU A 6 15.98 -13.71 -4.20
C GLU A 6 16.11 -12.69 -3.08
N GLU A 7 17.18 -11.89 -3.10
CA GLU A 7 17.36 -10.86 -2.09
C GLU A 7 16.25 -9.83 -2.12
N VAL A 8 15.83 -9.41 -3.31
CA VAL A 8 14.74 -8.46 -3.45
C VAL A 8 13.43 -9.05 -2.92
N ALA A 9 13.15 -10.31 -3.25
CA ALA A 9 11.95 -10.97 -2.79
C ALA A 9 11.92 -11.09 -1.26
N LEU A 10 13.05 -11.42 -0.65
CA LEU A 10 13.15 -11.51 0.80
C LEU A 10 12.96 -10.14 1.46
N MET A 11 13.52 -9.10 0.87
CA MET A 11 13.35 -7.75 1.39
C MET A 11 11.88 -7.33 1.37
N ASP A 12 11.21 -7.57 0.26
CA ASP A 12 9.80 -7.23 0.14
C ASP A 12 8.93 -8.01 1.13
N TRP A 13 9.23 -9.30 1.29
CA TRP A 13 8.54 -10.12 2.28
C TRP A 13 8.75 -9.61 3.70
N GLU A 14 10.01 -9.29 4.06
CA GLU A 14 10.31 -8.78 5.39
C GLU A 14 9.65 -7.43 5.65
N ASP A 15 9.55 -6.58 4.63
CA ASP A 15 8.86 -5.31 4.77
C ASP A 15 7.40 -5.52 5.14
N VAL A 16 6.72 -6.47 4.51
CA VAL A 16 5.32 -6.79 4.84
C VAL A 16 5.22 -7.36 6.25
N VAL A 17 6.15 -8.26 6.61
CA VAL A 17 6.14 -8.88 7.94
C VAL A 17 6.26 -7.83 9.04
N ARG A 18 7.10 -6.82 8.84
CA ARG A 18 7.31 -5.77 9.84
C ARG A 18 6.26 -4.67 9.81
N ALA A 19 5.52 -4.55 8.73
CA ALA A 19 4.52 -3.50 8.59
C ALA A 19 3.30 -3.76 9.48
N ASP A 20 2.64 -2.69 9.89
CA ASP A 20 1.32 -2.78 10.52
C ASP A 20 0.23 -2.65 9.48
N MET A 21 0.55 -2.03 8.35
CA MET A 21 -0.40 -1.76 7.29
C MET A 21 0.26 -1.96 5.94
N VAL A 22 -0.48 -2.51 5.00
CA VAL A 22 -0.09 -2.58 3.59
C VAL A 22 -0.97 -1.59 2.84
N LEU A 23 -0.34 -0.62 2.20
CA LEU A 23 -1.03 0.39 1.42
C LEU A 23 -0.79 0.12 -0.05
N VAL A 24 -1.86 -0.12 -0.79
CA VAL A 24 -1.79 -0.51 -2.20
C VAL A 24 -2.34 0.60 -3.06
N PHE A 25 -1.53 1.09 -4.00
CA PHE A 25 -2.01 2.02 -5.04
C PHE A 25 -2.37 1.20 -6.26
N THR A 26 -3.63 1.27 -6.68
CA THR A 26 -4.07 0.56 -7.88
C THR A 26 -3.70 1.37 -9.12
N ASP A 27 -3.62 0.68 -10.24
CA ASP A 27 -3.29 1.36 -11.50
C ASP A 27 -4.34 2.40 -11.84
N PRO A 28 -3.94 3.57 -12.35
CA PRO A 28 -4.89 4.53 -12.87
C PRO A 28 -5.68 3.90 -14.02
N LYS A 29 -6.93 4.29 -14.14
CA LYS A 29 -7.80 3.79 -15.20
C LYS A 29 -7.15 4.04 -16.55
N GLY A 30 -7.05 2.99 -17.36
CA GLY A 30 -6.43 3.08 -18.66
C GLY A 30 -4.93 2.89 -18.64
N SER A 31 -4.34 2.65 -17.49
CA SER A 31 -2.92 2.41 -17.38
C SER A 31 -2.57 1.03 -17.96
N ALA A 32 -1.39 0.94 -18.56
CA ALA A 32 -0.88 -0.32 -19.09
C ALA A 32 0.01 -1.05 -18.08
N GLN A 33 0.06 -0.61 -16.86
CA GLN A 33 0.91 -1.25 -15.86
C GLN A 33 0.41 -2.64 -15.53
N THR A 34 1.36 -3.56 -15.41
CA THR A 34 1.04 -4.97 -15.27
C THR A 34 1.69 -5.63 -14.06
N GLY A 35 2.38 -4.88 -13.23
CA GLY A 35 3.08 -5.46 -12.09
C GLY A 35 2.16 -6.21 -11.14
N GLY A 36 2.55 -7.42 -10.75
CA GLY A 36 1.79 -8.23 -9.82
C GLY A 36 2.21 -8.09 -8.37
N GLY A 37 3.32 -7.39 -8.12
CA GLY A 37 3.89 -7.30 -6.78
C GLY A 37 2.94 -6.72 -5.74
N ARG A 38 2.19 -5.69 -6.11
CA ARG A 38 1.24 -5.08 -5.17
C ARG A 38 0.13 -6.03 -4.76
N HIS A 39 -0.30 -6.89 -5.66
CA HIS A 39 -1.34 -7.88 -5.35
C HIS A 39 -0.79 -8.97 -4.45
N THR A 40 0.47 -9.36 -4.66
CA THR A 40 1.14 -10.33 -3.81
C THR A 40 1.31 -9.76 -2.40
N GLU A 41 1.73 -8.51 -2.28
CA GLU A 41 1.89 -7.86 -0.98
C GLU A 41 0.55 -7.71 -0.27
N LEU A 42 -0.52 -7.42 -0.99
CA LEU A 42 -1.87 -7.39 -0.44
C LEU A 42 -2.22 -8.74 0.17
N GLY A 43 -1.97 -9.82 -0.58
CA GLY A 43 -2.25 -11.17 -0.10
C GLY A 43 -1.45 -11.53 1.14
N PHE A 44 -0.15 -11.19 1.14
CA PHE A 44 0.69 -11.41 2.32
C PHE A 44 0.16 -10.62 3.52
N GLY A 45 -0.14 -9.35 3.32
CA GLY A 45 -0.65 -8.50 4.38
C GLY A 45 -1.95 -9.01 4.96
N TYR A 46 -2.87 -9.42 4.10
CA TYR A 46 -4.15 -9.93 4.55
C TYR A 46 -3.98 -11.23 5.34
N ALA A 47 -3.16 -12.15 4.82
CA ALA A 47 -2.90 -13.42 5.48
C ALA A 47 -2.24 -13.23 6.84
N LEU A 48 -1.38 -12.24 6.98
CA LEU A 48 -0.69 -11.91 8.22
C LEU A 48 -1.53 -11.00 9.14
N LYS A 49 -2.77 -10.75 8.77
CA LYS A 49 -3.71 -9.93 9.55
C LYS A 49 -3.26 -8.49 9.72
N LYS A 50 -2.56 -7.97 8.71
CA LYS A 50 -2.23 -6.56 8.67
C LYS A 50 -3.44 -5.76 8.19
N HIS A 51 -3.43 -4.47 8.48
CA HIS A 51 -4.40 -3.58 7.84
C HIS A 51 -4.06 -3.48 6.36
N VAL A 52 -5.05 -3.65 5.49
CA VAL A 52 -4.86 -3.52 4.04
C VAL A 52 -5.76 -2.39 3.56
N TRP A 53 -5.14 -1.35 3.03
CA TRP A 53 -5.84 -0.18 2.51
C TRP A 53 -5.49 -0.01 1.04
N ILE A 54 -6.49 0.29 0.23
CA ILE A 54 -6.35 0.43 -1.21
C ILE A 54 -6.70 1.86 -1.61
N VAL A 55 -5.79 2.49 -2.35
CA VAL A 55 -6.00 3.83 -2.89
C VAL A 55 -6.23 3.70 -4.38
N GLY A 56 -7.40 4.11 -4.84
CA GLY A 56 -7.77 4.01 -6.25
C GLY A 56 -8.91 3.03 -6.46
N GLU A 57 -9.13 2.66 -7.71
CA GLU A 57 -10.22 1.76 -8.05
C GLU A 57 -9.87 0.33 -7.65
N TRP A 58 -10.90 -0.41 -7.25
CA TRP A 58 -10.75 -1.84 -7.02
C TRP A 58 -10.65 -2.53 -8.37
N GLU A 59 -9.59 -3.28 -8.55
CA GLU A 59 -9.30 -3.88 -9.84
C GLU A 59 -9.32 -5.41 -9.83
N GLN A 60 -9.65 -6.01 -8.69
CA GLN A 60 -9.77 -7.46 -8.61
C GLN A 60 -10.65 -7.87 -7.44
N VAL A 61 -11.10 -9.13 -7.48
CA VAL A 61 -12.05 -9.64 -6.50
C VAL A 61 -11.51 -9.62 -5.08
N PHE A 62 -10.20 -9.79 -4.90
CA PHE A 62 -9.61 -9.83 -3.56
C PHE A 62 -9.58 -8.47 -2.87
N HIS A 63 -9.82 -7.39 -3.62
CA HIS A 63 -10.00 -6.08 -3.01
C HIS A 63 -11.29 -6.01 -2.20
N SER A 64 -12.20 -6.95 -2.41
CA SER A 64 -13.48 -7.01 -1.68
C SER A 64 -13.41 -7.91 -0.45
N LEU A 65 -12.23 -8.38 -0.05
CA LEU A 65 -12.08 -9.18 1.15
C LEU A 65 -12.54 -8.41 2.39
N PRO A 66 -13.15 -9.10 3.36
CA PRO A 66 -13.60 -8.44 4.59
C PRO A 66 -12.44 -7.72 5.28
N GLY A 67 -12.66 -6.48 5.67
CA GLY A 67 -11.66 -5.70 6.38
C GLY A 67 -10.72 -4.90 5.49
N VAL A 68 -10.70 -5.17 4.18
CA VAL A 68 -9.95 -4.35 3.24
C VAL A 68 -10.70 -3.04 3.05
N LYS A 69 -9.98 -1.91 3.21
CA LYS A 69 -10.59 -0.59 3.06
C LYS A 69 -10.12 0.07 1.78
N GLY A 70 -11.04 0.70 1.08
CA GLY A 70 -10.74 1.40 -0.16
C GLY A 70 -10.93 2.90 -0.02
N PHE A 71 -10.10 3.65 -0.73
CA PHE A 71 -10.14 5.11 -0.74
C PHE A 71 -10.01 5.56 -2.18
N ASN A 72 -10.80 6.56 -2.57
CA ASN A 72 -10.80 7.05 -3.94
C ASN A 72 -9.59 7.91 -4.26
N ASN A 73 -9.01 8.54 -3.23
CA ASN A 73 -7.93 9.48 -3.44
C ASN A 73 -7.06 9.58 -2.19
N LEU A 74 -5.98 10.35 -2.33
CA LEU A 74 -5.01 10.53 -1.27
C LEU A 74 -5.62 11.22 -0.04
N ASP A 75 -6.52 12.18 -0.25
CA ASP A 75 -7.11 12.91 0.88
C ASP A 75 -7.91 11.98 1.78
N GLY A 76 -8.61 11.02 1.20
CA GLY A 76 -9.34 10.02 1.97
C GLY A 76 -8.43 9.20 2.86
N VAL A 77 -7.29 8.78 2.31
CA VAL A 77 -6.30 8.01 3.07
C VAL A 77 -5.73 8.84 4.22
N ILE A 78 -5.36 10.08 3.93
CA ILE A 78 -4.80 10.96 4.96
C ILE A 78 -5.79 11.17 6.10
N GLY A 79 -7.06 11.40 5.77
CA GLY A 79 -8.10 11.57 6.78
C GLY A 79 -8.27 10.33 7.65
N ALA A 80 -8.29 9.15 7.02
CA ALA A 80 -8.40 7.90 7.76
C ALA A 80 -7.17 7.65 8.63
N LEU A 81 -5.99 8.03 8.14
CA LEU A 81 -4.75 7.84 8.86
C LEU A 81 -4.72 8.67 10.15
N GLU A 82 -5.33 9.83 10.14
CA GLU A 82 -5.41 10.68 11.33
C GLU A 82 -6.15 9.98 12.47
N VAL A 83 -7.13 9.15 12.13
CA VAL A 83 -7.85 8.35 13.13
C VAL A 83 -7.03 7.14 13.55
N TYR A 84 -6.36 6.49 12.57
CA TYR A 84 -5.56 5.30 12.81
C TYR A 84 -4.32 5.61 13.67
N THR A 85 -3.70 6.76 13.44
CA THR A 85 -2.46 7.16 14.14
C THR A 85 -2.66 8.52 14.81
N PRO A 86 -3.18 8.55 16.04
CA PRO A 86 -3.44 9.83 16.71
C PRO A 86 -2.20 10.57 17.22
N LYS A 87 -1.05 9.89 17.33
CA LYS A 87 0.18 10.55 17.76
C LYS A 87 0.69 11.48 16.69
N LYS A 88 0.74 12.77 16.98
CA LYS A 88 1.03 13.80 15.98
C LYS A 88 2.37 13.62 15.25
N GLU A 89 3.42 13.28 15.99
CA GLU A 89 4.75 13.15 15.38
C GLU A 89 4.82 11.97 14.43
N LEU A 90 4.29 10.83 14.85
CA LEU A 90 4.27 9.63 14.01
C LEU A 90 3.37 9.85 12.81
N LEU A 91 2.21 10.48 13.03
CA LEU A 91 1.28 10.79 11.94
C LEU A 91 1.92 11.70 10.90
N LYS A 92 2.69 12.70 11.34
CA LYS A 92 3.36 13.62 10.42
C LYS A 92 4.33 12.88 9.51
N SER A 93 5.12 11.97 10.07
CA SER A 93 6.07 11.16 9.31
C SER A 93 5.35 10.25 8.33
N GLN A 94 4.27 9.63 8.76
CA GLN A 94 3.48 8.75 7.89
C GLN A 94 2.86 9.51 6.74
N LYS A 95 2.29 10.69 6.99
CA LYS A 95 1.72 11.52 5.93
C LYS A 95 2.77 11.90 4.90
N LYS A 96 3.95 12.28 5.35
CA LYS A 96 5.04 12.64 4.46
C LYS A 96 5.43 11.46 3.59
N TYR A 97 5.61 10.30 4.18
CA TYR A 97 5.97 9.08 3.46
C TYR A 97 4.93 8.73 2.41
N ILE A 98 3.65 8.75 2.78
CA ILE A 98 2.57 8.38 1.88
C ILE A 98 2.47 9.37 0.72
N LYS A 99 2.61 10.66 0.98
CA LYS A 99 2.57 11.67 -0.07
C LYS A 99 3.72 11.50 -1.05
N GLU A 100 4.92 11.20 -0.55
CA GLU A 100 6.07 10.95 -1.42
C GLU A 100 5.86 9.70 -2.27
N ALA A 101 5.36 8.62 -1.67
CA ALA A 101 5.08 7.39 -2.38
C ALA A 101 4.02 7.61 -3.46
N PHE A 102 2.97 8.36 -3.13
CA PHE A 102 1.92 8.68 -4.09
C PHE A 102 2.48 9.47 -5.27
N ASN A 103 3.33 10.47 -4.99
CA ASN A 103 3.92 11.29 -6.05
C ASN A 103 4.81 10.45 -6.97
N GLN A 104 5.56 9.51 -6.42
CA GLN A 104 6.37 8.61 -7.24
C GLN A 104 5.50 7.72 -8.12
N TRP A 105 4.42 7.21 -7.57
CA TRP A 105 3.49 6.36 -8.30
C TRP A 105 2.83 7.12 -9.46
N VAL A 106 2.35 8.34 -9.21
CA VAL A 106 1.70 9.16 -10.26
C VAL A 106 2.71 9.64 -11.29
N GLY A 107 3.94 9.92 -10.86
CA GLY A 107 4.99 10.43 -11.73
C GLY A 107 5.67 9.36 -12.57
N ALA A 108 5.43 8.09 -12.24
CA ALA A 108 5.99 6.99 -13.00
C ALA A 108 5.18 6.71 -14.28
#